data_83047c314ebfdc6a5f87072e6cdc8471
#
_entry.id   83047c314ebfdc6a5f87072e6cdc8471
#
_cell.length_a   1.000
_cell.length_b   1.000
_cell.length_c   1.000
_cell.angle_alpha   90.00
_cell.angle_beta   90.00
_cell.angle_gamma   90.00
#
_symmetry.space_group_name_H-M   'P 1'
#
loop_
_entity.id
_entity.type
_entity.pdbx_description
1 polymer ?
#
loop_
_entity_poly.entity_id
_entity_poly.type
_entity_poly.pdbx_seq_one_letter_code
_entity_poly.pdbx_strand_id
1 'polypeptide(L)'
;MNKPEVERQKSPNLGFWGRIGLESLWIFCKFFSILPYWFRYYVVEPVVFGALRLLRYRYRVVTENLRNSFPEKSPEELRAIRRGFYRTLAEIFVDTFSLAGLTDEKCRQVVVVKDLEKQMAAVEGRDWIAL
;
A
#
# COMPACT_ATOMS: atom_id res chain seq x y z
N MET A 1 -21.35 -19.42 18.58
CA MET A 1 -20.03 -18.82 18.31
C MET A 1 -20.27 -17.33 18.02
N ASN A 2 -20.11 -16.47 19.04
CA ASN A 2 -20.30 -15.02 18.89
C ASN A 2 -19.25 -14.44 17.96
N LYS A 3 -19.68 -13.90 16.81
CA LYS A 3 -18.82 -13.02 16.01
C LYS A 3 -18.37 -11.87 16.91
N PRO A 4 -17.06 -11.58 17.00
CA PRO A 4 -16.64 -10.33 17.63
C PRO A 4 -17.31 -9.20 16.83
N GLU A 5 -18.16 -8.41 17.48
CA GLU A 5 -18.59 -7.12 16.96
C GLU A 5 -17.32 -6.30 16.78
N VAL A 6 -16.87 -6.20 15.54
CA VAL A 6 -15.89 -5.19 15.16
C VAL A 6 -16.59 -3.85 15.45
N GLU A 7 -16.23 -3.27 16.58
CA GLU A 7 -16.70 -1.97 17.00
C GLU A 7 -16.40 -1.00 15.85
N ARG A 8 -17.46 -0.67 15.13
CA ARG A 8 -17.36 0.22 13.96
C ARG A 8 -16.96 1.57 14.51
N GLN A 9 -15.67 1.83 14.45
CA GLN A 9 -15.06 3.08 14.91
C GLN A 9 -15.88 4.25 14.32
N LYS A 10 -16.50 5.00 15.22
CA LYS A 10 -17.37 6.12 14.86
C LYS A 10 -16.57 7.05 13.97
N SER A 11 -16.98 7.19 12.72
CA SER A 11 -16.28 8.06 11.76
C SER A 11 -16.09 9.45 12.39
N PRO A 12 -14.90 10.02 12.33
CA PRO A 12 -14.64 11.34 12.90
C PRO A 12 -15.61 12.34 12.29
N ASN A 13 -16.10 13.31 13.09
CA ASN A 13 -16.98 14.39 12.62
C ASN A 13 -16.17 15.30 11.67
N LEU A 14 -16.07 14.86 10.43
CA LEU A 14 -15.42 15.62 9.38
C LEU A 14 -16.39 16.72 8.91
N GLY A 15 -15.93 17.96 8.91
CA GLY A 15 -16.66 19.06 8.32
C GLY A 15 -16.96 18.80 6.83
N PHE A 16 -17.80 19.64 6.23
CA PHE A 16 -18.24 19.51 4.83
C PHE A 16 -17.10 19.20 3.84
N TRP A 17 -15.99 19.90 3.93
CA TRP A 17 -14.80 19.70 3.07
C TRP A 17 -14.11 18.36 3.31
N GLY A 18 -14.08 17.89 4.54
CA GLY A 18 -13.54 16.57 4.87
C GLY A 18 -14.37 15.42 4.28
N ARG A 19 -15.70 15.58 4.25
CA ARG A 19 -16.60 14.59 3.62
C ARG A 19 -16.40 14.53 2.12
N ILE A 20 -16.31 15.69 1.44
CA ILE A 20 -16.00 15.74 -0.01
C ILE A 20 -14.66 15.08 -0.30
N GLY A 21 -13.63 15.33 0.51
CA GLY A 21 -12.31 14.72 0.35
C GLY A 21 -12.34 13.20 0.47
N LEU A 22 -13.06 12.67 1.47
CA LEU A 22 -13.23 11.22 1.64
C LEU A 22 -14.01 10.56 0.50
N GLU A 23 -15.11 11.18 0.07
CA GLU A 23 -15.90 10.69 -1.06
C GLU A 23 -15.07 10.64 -2.35
N SER A 24 -14.31 11.70 -2.61
CA SER A 24 -13.42 11.77 -3.77
C SER A 24 -12.35 10.70 -3.72
N LEU A 25 -11.73 10.49 -2.55
CA LEU A 25 -10.74 9.44 -2.35
C LEU A 25 -11.35 8.05 -2.52
N TRP A 26 -12.55 7.83 -1.99
CA TRP A 26 -13.26 6.55 -2.13
C TRP A 26 -13.58 6.25 -3.60
N ILE A 27 -14.10 7.24 -4.35
CA ILE A 27 -14.38 7.11 -5.79
C ILE A 27 -13.09 6.80 -6.55
N PHE A 28 -11.99 7.47 -6.21
CA PHE A 28 -10.68 7.23 -6.80
C PHE A 28 -10.20 5.79 -6.55
N CYS A 29 -10.24 5.31 -5.30
CA CYS A 29 -9.89 3.93 -4.95
C CYS A 29 -10.78 2.92 -5.67
N LYS A 30 -12.08 3.20 -5.74
CA LYS A 30 -13.05 2.36 -6.46
C LYS A 30 -12.73 2.27 -7.95
N PHE A 31 -12.40 3.39 -8.57
CA PHE A 31 -11.95 3.42 -9.97
C PHE A 31 -10.70 2.54 -10.17
N PHE A 32 -9.70 2.66 -9.30
CA PHE A 32 -8.49 1.84 -9.35
C PHE A 32 -8.78 0.33 -9.20
N SER A 33 -9.71 -0.05 -8.33
CA SER A 33 -10.07 -1.46 -8.11
C SER A 33 -10.79 -2.13 -9.30
N ILE A 34 -11.43 -1.33 -10.15
CA ILE A 34 -12.14 -1.82 -11.36
C ILE A 34 -11.17 -2.03 -12.53
N LEU A 35 -10.04 -1.32 -12.55
CA LEU A 35 -9.06 -1.43 -13.61
C LEU A 35 -8.50 -2.85 -13.71
N PRO A 36 -8.40 -3.44 -14.91
CA PRO A 36 -7.82 -4.75 -15.10
C PRO A 36 -6.34 -4.75 -14.68
N TYR A 37 -5.88 -5.90 -14.18
CA TYR A 37 -4.52 -6.08 -13.67
C TYR A 37 -3.44 -5.57 -14.65
N TRP A 38 -3.54 -5.97 -15.94
CA TRP A 38 -2.57 -5.57 -16.96
C TRP A 38 -2.49 -4.05 -17.13
N PHE A 39 -3.63 -3.33 -17.07
CA PHE A 39 -3.66 -1.88 -17.21
C PHE A 39 -2.97 -1.18 -16.02
N ARG A 40 -3.17 -1.69 -14.81
CA ARG A 40 -2.52 -1.15 -13.61
C ARG A 40 -1.01 -1.23 -13.70
N TYR A 41 -0.46 -2.39 -14.10
CA TYR A 41 0.98 -2.62 -14.11
C TYR A 41 1.68 -2.16 -15.39
N TYR A 42 1.00 -2.14 -16.54
CA TYR A 42 1.63 -1.69 -17.79
C TYR A 42 1.42 -0.21 -18.09
N VAL A 43 0.41 0.42 -17.53
CA VAL A 43 0.10 1.83 -17.80
C VAL A 43 0.26 2.68 -16.54
N VAL A 44 -0.44 2.33 -15.44
CA VAL A 44 -0.50 3.19 -14.25
C VAL A 44 0.83 3.18 -13.49
N GLU A 45 1.43 2.02 -13.25
CA GLU A 45 2.72 1.91 -12.54
C GLU A 45 3.83 2.72 -13.22
N PRO A 46 4.10 2.60 -14.53
CA PRO A 46 5.11 3.41 -15.19
C PRO A 46 4.83 4.92 -15.12
N VAL A 47 3.55 5.32 -15.17
CA VAL A 47 3.16 6.73 -15.03
C VAL A 47 3.46 7.22 -13.61
N VAL A 48 3.09 6.46 -12.58
CA VAL A 48 3.39 6.79 -11.18
C VAL A 48 4.90 6.82 -10.95
N PHE A 49 5.64 5.83 -11.44
CA PHE A 49 7.09 5.80 -11.38
C PHE A 49 7.73 7.03 -12.03
N GLY A 50 7.28 7.38 -13.24
CA GLY A 50 7.73 8.58 -13.94
C GLY A 50 7.44 9.87 -13.18
N ALA A 51 6.24 9.99 -12.62
CA ALA A 51 5.82 11.14 -11.80
C ALA A 51 6.68 11.26 -10.53
N LEU A 52 6.88 10.19 -9.78
CA LEU A 52 7.71 10.17 -8.57
C LEU A 52 9.15 10.61 -8.87
N ARG A 53 9.67 10.17 -10.01
CA ARG A 53 11.02 10.51 -10.46
C ARG A 53 11.13 11.95 -10.95
N LEU A 54 10.15 12.43 -11.72
CA LEU A 54 10.10 13.79 -12.25
C LEU A 54 9.96 14.82 -11.12
N LEU A 55 9.06 14.56 -10.18
CA LEU A 55 8.84 15.39 -8.99
C LEU A 55 9.97 15.27 -7.97
N ARG A 56 10.95 14.39 -8.21
CA ARG A 56 12.04 14.12 -7.27
C ARG A 56 11.55 13.84 -5.84
N TYR A 57 10.45 13.07 -5.73
CA TYR A 57 9.82 12.79 -4.45
C TYR A 57 10.84 12.26 -3.44
N ARG A 58 11.08 13.04 -2.38
CA ARG A 58 12.04 12.76 -1.30
C ARG A 58 13.46 12.37 -1.77
N TYR A 59 13.87 12.83 -2.96
CA TYR A 59 15.14 12.42 -3.60
C TYR A 59 16.35 12.59 -2.68
N ARG A 60 16.44 13.72 -1.98
CA ARG A 60 17.54 14.03 -1.06
C ARG A 60 17.61 13.01 0.09
N VAL A 61 16.47 12.76 0.74
CA VAL A 61 16.36 11.82 1.86
C VAL A 61 16.74 10.40 1.43
N VAL A 62 16.19 9.92 0.32
CA VAL A 62 16.49 8.59 -0.21
C VAL A 62 17.98 8.46 -0.55
N THR A 63 18.56 9.48 -1.19
CA THR A 63 19.98 9.45 -1.57
C THR A 63 20.89 9.46 -0.35
N GLU A 64 20.57 10.26 0.66
CA GLU A 64 21.34 10.35 1.90
C GLU A 64 21.28 9.04 2.70
N ASN A 65 20.08 8.47 2.85
CA ASN A 65 19.91 7.19 3.51
C ASN A 65 20.66 6.06 2.79
N LEU A 66 20.63 6.01 1.46
CA LEU A 66 21.38 5.01 0.70
C LEU A 66 22.89 5.14 0.87
N ARG A 67 23.41 6.36 0.90
CA ARG A 67 24.85 6.59 1.14
C ARG A 67 25.28 6.16 2.54
N ASN A 68 24.42 6.43 3.53
CA ASN A 68 24.69 6.07 4.92
C ASN A 68 24.57 4.56 5.16
N SER A 69 23.63 3.90 4.49
CA SER A 69 23.40 2.46 4.64
C SER A 69 24.37 1.58 3.83
N PHE A 70 24.92 2.11 2.75
CA PHE A 70 25.80 1.38 1.83
C PHE A 70 27.00 2.23 1.44
N PRO A 71 27.87 2.56 2.42
CA PRO A 71 29.05 3.42 2.17
C PRO A 71 30.08 2.80 1.22
N GLU A 72 30.06 1.46 1.11
CA GLU A 72 30.96 0.68 0.24
C GLU A 72 30.54 0.66 -1.23
N LYS A 73 29.31 1.09 -1.55
CA LYS A 73 28.79 1.02 -2.92
C LYS A 73 29.16 2.21 -3.77
N SER A 74 29.45 1.94 -5.03
CA SER A 74 29.73 2.97 -6.02
C SER A 74 28.51 3.88 -6.28
N PRO A 75 28.74 5.10 -6.78
CA PRO A 75 27.64 6.00 -7.16
C PRO A 75 26.67 5.42 -8.20
N GLU A 76 27.19 4.53 -9.07
CA GLU A 76 26.40 3.81 -10.09
C GLU A 76 25.46 2.81 -9.44
N GLU A 77 25.96 2.01 -8.51
CA GLU A 77 25.15 1.04 -7.75
C GLU A 77 24.09 1.73 -6.92
N LEU A 78 24.43 2.82 -6.23
CA LEU A 78 23.44 3.61 -5.47
C LEU A 78 22.35 4.20 -6.35
N ARG A 79 22.68 4.60 -7.60
CA ARG A 79 21.68 5.03 -8.59
C ARG A 79 20.76 3.89 -9.02
N ALA A 80 21.29 2.68 -9.17
CA ALA A 80 20.50 1.51 -9.52
C ALA A 80 19.54 1.12 -8.38
N ILE A 81 20.01 1.08 -7.13
CA ILE A 81 19.20 0.80 -5.94
C ILE A 81 18.09 1.85 -5.79
N ARG A 82 18.43 3.14 -5.94
CA ARG A 82 17.42 4.22 -5.90
C ARG A 82 16.35 4.09 -6.98
N ARG A 83 16.72 3.65 -8.18
CA ARG A 83 15.76 3.39 -9.26
C ARG A 83 14.82 2.24 -8.88
N GLY A 84 15.37 1.16 -8.31
CA GLY A 84 14.59 0.05 -7.75
C GLY A 84 13.61 0.51 -6.68
N PHE A 85 14.08 1.31 -5.72
CA PHE A 85 13.23 1.90 -4.68
C PHE A 85 12.03 2.66 -5.26
N TYR A 86 12.22 3.53 -6.26
CA TYR A 86 11.10 4.26 -6.86
C TYR A 86 10.14 3.36 -7.63
N ARG A 87 10.63 2.25 -8.21
CA ARG A 87 9.77 1.26 -8.86
C ARG A 87 8.89 0.56 -7.83
N THR A 88 9.49 0.01 -6.78
CA THR A 88 8.75 -0.63 -5.69
C THR A 88 7.76 0.34 -5.02
N LEU A 89 8.16 1.61 -4.85
CA LEU A 89 7.26 2.63 -4.32
C LEU A 89 6.04 2.85 -5.24
N ALA A 90 6.23 2.88 -6.56
CA ALA A 90 5.13 3.00 -7.52
C ALA A 90 4.20 1.77 -7.47
N GLU A 91 4.76 0.56 -7.38
CA GLU A 91 3.99 -0.68 -7.20
C GLU A 91 3.14 -0.62 -5.93
N ILE A 92 3.74 -0.23 -4.78
CA ILE A 92 3.03 -0.07 -3.50
C ILE A 92 1.87 0.93 -3.63
N PHE A 93 2.07 2.06 -4.32
CA PHE A 93 0.99 3.01 -4.54
C PHE A 93 -0.17 2.38 -5.32
N VAL A 94 0.14 1.72 -6.45
CA VAL A 94 -0.87 1.07 -7.28
C VAL A 94 -1.63 0.00 -6.50
N ASP A 95 -0.93 -0.83 -5.74
CA ASP A 95 -1.52 -1.91 -4.94
C ASP A 95 -2.38 -1.34 -3.81
N THR A 96 -1.89 -0.34 -3.09
CA THR A 96 -2.62 0.28 -1.98
C THR A 96 -3.97 0.84 -2.45
N PHE A 97 -3.99 1.62 -3.53
CA PHE A 97 -5.24 2.17 -4.05
C PHE A 97 -6.15 1.10 -4.66
N SER A 98 -5.56 0.06 -5.24
CA SER A 98 -6.31 -1.07 -5.78
C SER A 98 -7.00 -1.88 -4.68
N LEU A 99 -6.31 -2.16 -3.58
CA LEU A 99 -6.83 -2.89 -2.44
C LEU A 99 -7.87 -2.07 -1.66
N ALA A 100 -7.61 -0.78 -1.45
CA ALA A 100 -8.52 0.11 -0.73
C ALA A 100 -9.91 0.24 -1.39
N GLY A 101 -10.00 0.05 -2.70
CA GLY A 101 -11.27 0.05 -3.45
C GLY A 101 -11.97 -1.30 -3.55
N LEU A 102 -11.39 -2.39 -3.03
CA LEU A 102 -12.00 -3.71 -3.07
C LEU A 102 -13.15 -3.83 -2.06
N THR A 103 -14.11 -4.69 -2.39
CA THR A 103 -15.13 -5.13 -1.43
C THR A 103 -14.55 -6.20 -0.51
N ASP A 104 -15.13 -6.36 0.68
CA ASP A 104 -14.72 -7.36 1.68
C ASP A 104 -14.64 -8.77 1.07
N GLU A 105 -15.57 -9.10 0.19
CA GLU A 105 -15.62 -10.39 -0.50
C GLU A 105 -14.42 -10.60 -1.43
N LYS A 106 -14.04 -9.59 -2.21
CA LYS A 106 -12.86 -9.62 -3.07
C LYS A 106 -11.56 -9.61 -2.26
N CYS A 107 -11.51 -8.86 -1.16
CA CYS A 107 -10.35 -8.88 -0.26
C CYS A 107 -10.08 -10.29 0.27
N ARG A 108 -11.11 -11.05 0.68
CA ARG A 108 -10.99 -12.44 1.15
C ARG A 108 -10.49 -13.40 0.08
N GLN A 109 -10.75 -13.12 -1.19
CA GLN A 109 -10.23 -13.93 -2.31
C GLN A 109 -8.76 -13.63 -2.63
N VAL A 110 -8.32 -12.39 -2.41
CA VAL A 110 -6.93 -11.96 -2.68
C VAL A 110 -6.00 -12.31 -1.52
N VAL A 111 -6.48 -12.18 -0.28
CA VAL A 111 -5.70 -12.48 0.92
C VAL A 111 -6.12 -13.84 1.46
N VAL A 112 -5.34 -14.85 1.14
CA VAL A 112 -5.53 -16.22 1.69
C VAL A 112 -4.50 -16.43 2.79
N VAL A 113 -4.96 -16.49 4.02
CA VAL A 113 -4.11 -16.87 5.16
C VAL A 113 -4.14 -18.39 5.30
N LYS A 114 -3.02 -19.03 5.01
CA LYS A 114 -2.89 -20.48 5.10
C LYS A 114 -2.95 -20.91 6.58
N ASP A 115 -3.75 -21.94 6.85
CA ASP A 115 -3.88 -22.53 8.21
C ASP A 115 -4.31 -21.50 9.30
N LEU A 116 -5.14 -20.50 8.95
CA LEU A 116 -5.59 -19.45 9.88
C LEU A 116 -6.14 -20.04 11.19
N GLU A 117 -6.96 -21.10 11.12
CA GLU A 117 -7.56 -21.72 12.31
C GLU A 117 -6.51 -22.29 13.26
N LYS A 118 -5.47 -22.94 12.72
CA LYS A 118 -4.35 -23.46 13.53
C LYS A 118 -3.52 -22.35 14.16
N GLN A 119 -3.29 -21.27 13.39
CA GLN A 119 -2.55 -20.12 13.91
C GLN A 119 -3.34 -19.41 15.00
N MET A 120 -4.64 -19.23 14.83
CA MET A 120 -5.51 -18.62 15.84
C MET A 120 -5.60 -19.48 17.10
N ALA A 121 -5.71 -20.79 16.98
CA ALA A 121 -5.71 -21.70 18.12
C ALA A 121 -4.37 -21.70 18.89
N ALA A 122 -3.24 -21.52 18.19
CA ALA A 122 -1.92 -21.46 18.83
C ALA A 122 -1.68 -20.16 19.63
N VAL A 123 -2.43 -19.09 19.31
CA VAL A 123 -2.30 -17.78 19.97
C VAL A 123 -3.47 -17.45 20.89
N GLU A 124 -4.44 -18.37 21.05
CA GLU A 124 -5.61 -18.17 21.87
C GLU A 124 -5.20 -17.81 23.31
N GLY A 125 -5.69 -16.68 23.81
CA GLY A 125 -5.37 -16.15 25.14
C GLY A 125 -3.99 -15.49 25.29
N ARG A 126 -3.28 -15.21 24.22
CA ARG A 126 -2.00 -14.47 24.21
C ARG A 126 -2.05 -13.25 23.30
N ASP A 127 -1.35 -12.19 23.71
CA ASP A 127 -1.07 -11.07 22.80
C ASP A 127 -0.06 -11.53 21.73
N TRP A 128 -0.36 -11.26 20.46
CA TRP A 128 0.51 -11.65 19.35
C TRP A 128 0.63 -10.54 18.30
N ILE A 129 1.76 -10.51 17.64
CA ILE A 129 2.05 -9.62 16.53
C ILE A 129 2.37 -10.49 15.31
N ALA A 130 1.64 -10.29 14.22
CA ALA A 130 2.00 -10.90 12.94
C ALA A 130 3.19 -10.13 12.33
N LEU A 131 4.30 -10.82 12.07
CA LEU A 131 5.48 -10.29 11.39
C LEU A 131 5.48 -10.74 9.93
#